data_5858053401b7f3b651c769ce7bc493ba
#
_entry.id   5858053401b7f3b651c769ce7bc493ba
#
_cell.length_a   1.000
_cell.length_b   1.000
_cell.length_c   1.000
_cell.angle_alpha   90.00
_cell.angle_beta   90.00
_cell.angle_gamma   90.00
#
_symmetry.space_group_name_H-M   'P 1'
#
loop_
_entity.id
_entity.type
_entity.pdbx_description
1 polymer ?
#
loop_
_entity_poly.entity_id
_entity_poly.type
_entity_poly.pdbx_seq_one_letter_code
_entity_poly.pdbx_strand_id
1 'polypeptide(L)'
;MFQSGLFTRQGFLSIALLATFGACAHGVSAQTAPRTPSDVVREFYKAMREHRFKDAWSMTVYKPAVDGLTADEMEDLRSGIFEAQAAQVPEQIEITGEQIEGNTAKVFVKVPPTESSPQVISKPADLINSGGVWIIGTEAEQALVKKTGRRYFLDAVIDLNQNSMEEFLKNLVGLEAIFGLSHDGAFGDLKALVGAGLMSDDVVDPKSTGYNFHLTMAKDSKSFVAGAEPVRYAHTGKLSFWMDQTGKVNKLDNGGKPLTAAAPKN
;
A
#
# COMPACT_ATOMS: atom_id res chain seq x y z
N MET A 1 -1.36 5.34 9.47
CA MET A 1 -0.87 4.19 10.28
C MET A 1 -1.50 2.93 9.70
N PHE A 2 -0.86 2.35 8.67
CA PHE A 2 -1.40 1.19 7.95
C PHE A 2 -0.98 -0.09 8.64
N GLN A 3 -1.89 -0.75 9.33
CA GLN A 3 -1.80 -2.19 9.58
C GLN A 3 -2.56 -2.92 8.47
N SER A 4 -1.88 -3.15 7.35
CA SER A 4 -2.35 -4.14 6.41
C SER A 4 -2.02 -5.52 6.96
N GLY A 5 -3.05 -6.30 7.24
CA GLY A 5 -2.95 -7.70 7.60
C GLY A 5 -2.44 -8.54 6.42
N LEU A 6 -1.13 -8.54 6.21
CA LEU A 6 -0.47 -9.39 5.23
C LEU A 6 0.20 -10.61 5.86
N PHE A 7 0.14 -10.74 7.20
CA PHE A 7 0.81 -11.85 7.90
C PHE A 7 0.09 -12.18 9.20
N THR A 8 -0.76 -13.17 9.22
CA THR A 8 -1.09 -13.94 10.47
C THR A 8 -1.68 -15.32 10.18
N ARG A 9 -1.04 -16.31 10.65
CA ARG A 9 -1.25 -17.46 11.56
C ARG A 9 -0.81 -18.80 10.99
N GLN A 10 0.11 -19.34 11.61
CA GLN A 10 0.55 -20.47 12.47
C GLN A 10 0.22 -21.90 12.00
N GLY A 11 1.26 -22.76 12.08
CA GLY A 11 1.19 -24.20 12.29
C GLY A 11 2.36 -25.01 11.75
N PHE A 12 3.05 -25.69 12.61
CA PHE A 12 4.25 -26.52 12.62
C PHE A 12 4.21 -27.78 11.72
N LEU A 13 5.23 -28.43 11.27
CA LEU A 13 6.37 -29.26 11.72
C LEU A 13 6.93 -30.12 10.57
N SER A 14 8.18 -30.17 10.41
CA SER A 14 9.31 -31.11 10.40
C SER A 14 9.41 -32.31 9.43
N ILE A 15 10.66 -32.51 9.00
CA ILE A 15 11.58 -33.65 8.96
C ILE A 15 11.86 -34.35 7.62
N ALA A 16 13.09 -34.20 7.18
CA ALA A 16 14.29 -35.01 7.05
C ALA A 16 14.34 -36.16 6.02
N LEU A 17 15.38 -36.10 5.22
CA LEU A 17 16.58 -36.89 4.96
C LEU A 17 16.50 -38.12 4.05
N LEU A 18 17.33 -38.22 3.03
CA LEU A 18 18.54 -38.98 2.84
C LEU A 18 18.97 -39.09 1.35
N ALA A 19 20.28 -39.04 1.17
CA ALA A 19 20.98 -39.05 -0.11
C ALA A 19 21.29 -40.47 -0.59
N THR A 20 21.51 -40.65 -1.92
CA THR A 20 22.48 -41.61 -2.47
C THR A 20 23.00 -41.14 -3.82
N PHE A 21 24.31 -41.26 -3.98
CA PHE A 21 25.14 -40.92 -5.12
C PHE A 21 25.02 -41.94 -6.28
N GLY A 22 25.04 -41.44 -7.51
CA GLY A 22 25.31 -42.23 -8.71
C GLY A 22 25.78 -41.29 -9.84
N ALA A 23 27.07 -41.37 -10.19
CA ALA A 23 27.68 -40.56 -11.22
C ALA A 23 27.42 -41.14 -12.62
N CYS A 24 26.88 -40.32 -13.55
CA CYS A 24 27.02 -40.48 -14.99
C CYS A 24 27.10 -39.09 -15.63
N ALA A 25 28.24 -38.79 -16.21
CA ALA A 25 28.50 -37.55 -16.92
C ALA A 25 27.76 -37.54 -18.27
N HIS A 26 26.73 -36.71 -18.32
CA HIS A 26 26.11 -36.23 -19.59
C HIS A 26 25.98 -34.72 -19.48
N GLY A 27 26.27 -34.00 -20.55
CA GLY A 27 26.30 -32.54 -20.59
C GLY A 27 25.11 -31.92 -19.85
N VAL A 28 25.34 -31.38 -18.69
CA VAL A 28 24.32 -30.74 -17.86
C VAL A 28 24.19 -29.32 -18.36
N SER A 29 23.14 -29.07 -19.16
CA SER A 29 22.48 -27.77 -19.06
C SER A 29 22.31 -27.53 -17.57
N ALA A 30 22.89 -26.46 -17.05
CA ALA A 30 22.74 -26.08 -15.64
C ALA A 30 21.25 -25.79 -15.39
N GLN A 31 20.53 -26.84 -15.05
CA GLN A 31 19.17 -26.75 -14.55
C GLN A 31 19.31 -26.14 -13.17
N THR A 32 19.08 -24.84 -13.07
CA THR A 32 19.06 -24.14 -11.77
C THR A 32 18.19 -24.98 -10.84
N ALA A 33 18.77 -25.46 -9.75
CA ALA A 33 18.03 -26.22 -8.74
C ALA A 33 16.77 -25.44 -8.35
N PRO A 34 15.61 -26.11 -8.17
CA PRO A 34 14.40 -25.42 -7.74
C PRO A 34 14.68 -24.66 -6.45
N ARG A 35 14.32 -23.37 -6.43
CA ARG A 35 14.53 -22.51 -5.27
C ARG A 35 13.77 -23.06 -4.07
N THR A 36 14.41 -23.09 -2.91
CA THR A 36 13.73 -23.42 -1.65
C THR A 36 12.79 -22.29 -1.22
N PRO A 37 11.81 -22.54 -0.34
CA PRO A 37 10.99 -21.46 0.24
C PRO A 37 11.83 -20.34 0.85
N SER A 38 12.90 -20.69 1.57
CA SER A 38 13.85 -19.74 2.17
C SER A 38 14.56 -18.89 1.13
N ASP A 39 14.95 -19.46 -0.02
CA ASP A 39 15.59 -18.71 -1.09
C ASP A 39 14.65 -17.69 -1.73
N VAL A 40 13.38 -18.06 -1.91
CA VAL A 40 12.35 -17.14 -2.42
C VAL A 40 12.16 -15.96 -1.46
N VAL A 41 12.09 -16.21 -0.17
CA VAL A 41 11.95 -15.14 0.84
C VAL A 41 13.18 -14.23 0.85
N ARG A 42 14.40 -14.78 0.81
CA ARG A 42 15.63 -13.96 0.74
C ARG A 42 15.64 -13.05 -0.49
N GLU A 43 15.31 -13.62 -1.65
CA GLU A 43 15.33 -12.87 -2.91
C GLU A 43 14.22 -11.82 -2.95
N PHE A 44 13.04 -12.10 -2.39
CA PHE A 44 11.97 -11.12 -2.25
C PHE A 44 12.43 -9.91 -1.43
N TYR A 45 12.99 -10.12 -0.24
CA TYR A 45 13.47 -9.03 0.60
C TYR A 45 14.61 -8.25 -0.08
N LYS A 46 15.51 -8.96 -0.79
CA LYS A 46 16.56 -8.33 -1.58
C LYS A 46 15.98 -7.47 -2.70
N ALA A 47 15.07 -8.01 -3.49
CA ALA A 47 14.43 -7.29 -4.60
C ALA A 47 13.67 -6.04 -4.12
N MET A 48 12.98 -6.12 -2.97
CA MET A 48 12.31 -4.97 -2.36
C MET A 48 13.32 -3.87 -1.96
N ARG A 49 14.43 -4.22 -1.30
CA ARG A 49 15.48 -3.24 -0.94
C ARG A 49 16.16 -2.62 -2.15
N GLU A 50 16.29 -3.36 -3.24
CA GLU A 50 16.86 -2.89 -4.50
C GLU A 50 15.83 -2.16 -5.38
N HIS A 51 14.62 -1.93 -4.87
CA HIS A 51 13.49 -1.30 -5.60
C HIS A 51 13.13 -2.01 -6.91
N ARG A 52 13.44 -3.30 -7.02
CA ARG A 52 13.05 -4.18 -8.14
C ARG A 52 11.64 -4.73 -7.90
N PHE A 53 10.65 -3.83 -7.81
CA PHE A 53 9.31 -4.16 -7.38
C PHE A 53 8.63 -5.22 -8.25
N LYS A 54 8.76 -5.13 -9.56
CA LYS A 54 8.20 -6.13 -10.46
C LYS A 54 8.76 -7.53 -10.19
N ASP A 55 10.06 -7.63 -9.94
CA ASP A 55 10.70 -8.90 -9.60
C ASP A 55 10.22 -9.41 -8.24
N ALA A 56 10.15 -8.52 -7.24
CA ALA A 56 9.68 -8.86 -5.90
C ALA A 56 8.25 -9.41 -5.93
N TRP A 57 7.33 -8.65 -6.50
CA TRP A 57 5.92 -9.06 -6.57
C TRP A 57 5.69 -10.30 -7.44
N SER A 58 6.57 -10.54 -8.44
CA SER A 58 6.51 -11.75 -9.28
C SER A 58 6.82 -13.04 -8.52
N MET A 59 7.48 -12.95 -7.35
CA MET A 59 7.73 -14.07 -6.43
C MET A 59 6.59 -14.29 -5.43
N THR A 60 5.47 -13.64 -5.58
CA THR A 60 4.33 -13.70 -4.68
C THR A 60 3.05 -14.13 -5.39
N VAL A 61 2.01 -14.40 -4.62
CA VAL A 61 0.65 -14.62 -5.15
C VAL A 61 0.10 -13.40 -5.89
N TYR A 62 0.75 -12.23 -5.75
CA TYR A 62 0.35 -10.97 -6.40
C TYR A 62 0.91 -10.80 -7.81
N LYS A 63 1.68 -11.76 -8.32
CA LYS A 63 2.21 -11.75 -9.71
C LYS A 63 1.15 -11.39 -10.76
N PRO A 64 -0.08 -11.97 -10.76
CA PRO A 64 -1.11 -11.59 -11.74
C PRO A 64 -1.56 -10.13 -11.65
N ALA A 65 -1.45 -9.51 -10.48
CA ALA A 65 -1.78 -8.10 -10.29
C ALA A 65 -0.73 -7.16 -10.90
N VAL A 66 0.56 -7.54 -10.86
CA VAL A 66 1.63 -6.71 -11.43
C VAL A 66 1.91 -6.99 -12.89
N ASP A 67 1.74 -8.22 -13.36
CA ASP A 67 1.97 -8.58 -14.77
C ASP A 67 1.00 -7.86 -15.73
N GLY A 68 -0.20 -7.52 -15.25
CA GLY A 68 -1.22 -6.84 -16.04
C GLY A 68 -1.13 -5.31 -16.04
N LEU A 69 -0.18 -4.72 -15.30
CA LEU A 69 -0.03 -3.27 -15.19
C LEU A 69 0.64 -2.67 -16.41
N THR A 70 0.18 -1.50 -16.83
CA THR A 70 0.90 -0.64 -17.76
C THR A 70 2.12 0.00 -17.07
N ALA A 71 3.02 0.61 -17.86
CA ALA A 71 4.18 1.31 -17.29
C ALA A 71 3.76 2.45 -16.35
N ASP A 72 2.72 3.22 -16.73
CA ASP A 72 2.20 4.33 -15.93
C ASP A 72 1.55 3.84 -14.63
N GLU A 73 0.76 2.75 -14.70
CA GLU A 73 0.16 2.14 -13.50
C GLU A 73 1.23 1.61 -12.54
N MET A 74 2.29 1.01 -13.08
CA MET A 74 3.42 0.55 -12.26
C MET A 74 4.14 1.72 -11.58
N GLU A 75 4.30 2.85 -12.27
CA GLU A 75 4.91 4.05 -11.69
C GLU A 75 4.03 4.70 -10.62
N ASP A 76 2.70 4.77 -10.83
CA ASP A 76 1.75 5.22 -9.83
C ASP A 76 1.82 4.36 -8.55
N LEU A 77 1.87 3.03 -8.71
CA LEU A 77 1.96 2.12 -7.57
C LEU A 77 3.35 2.18 -6.90
N ARG A 78 4.41 2.38 -7.68
CA ARG A 78 5.76 2.56 -7.16
C ARG A 78 5.82 3.75 -6.22
N SER A 79 5.42 4.92 -6.69
CA SER A 79 5.47 6.16 -5.91
C SER A 79 4.43 6.18 -4.78
N GLY A 80 3.29 5.52 -4.96
CA GLY A 80 2.20 5.52 -3.99
C GLY A 80 2.38 4.54 -2.83
N ILE A 81 2.66 3.27 -3.11
CA ILE A 81 2.68 2.23 -2.06
C ILE A 81 3.94 1.38 -2.02
N PHE A 82 4.61 1.11 -3.16
CA PHE A 82 5.72 0.17 -3.16
C PHE A 82 6.97 0.75 -2.49
N GLU A 83 7.25 2.03 -2.70
CA GLU A 83 8.34 2.73 -2.00
C GLU A 83 8.10 2.78 -0.49
N ALA A 84 6.87 3.06 -0.05
CA ALA A 84 6.52 3.06 1.35
C ALA A 84 6.65 1.66 1.99
N GLN A 85 6.36 0.61 1.23
CA GLN A 85 6.59 -0.77 1.67
C GLN A 85 8.07 -1.13 1.71
N ALA A 86 8.84 -0.71 0.70
CA ALA A 86 10.29 -0.94 0.66
C ALA A 86 11.01 -0.25 1.82
N ALA A 87 10.58 0.96 2.19
CA ALA A 87 11.12 1.68 3.33
C ALA A 87 10.91 0.95 4.68
N GLN A 88 9.96 0.02 4.75
CA GLN A 88 9.70 -0.81 5.94
C GLN A 88 10.46 -2.15 5.91
N VAL A 89 11.14 -2.45 4.80
CA VAL A 89 11.91 -3.69 4.66
C VAL A 89 13.20 -3.56 5.47
N PRO A 90 13.48 -4.47 6.41
CA PRO A 90 14.70 -4.39 7.21
C PRO A 90 15.93 -4.58 6.32
N GLU A 91 17.01 -3.86 6.66
CA GLU A 91 18.30 -3.99 5.95
C GLU A 91 18.84 -5.41 6.00
N GLN A 92 18.62 -6.10 7.11
CA GLN A 92 19.04 -7.48 7.33
C GLN A 92 17.87 -8.32 7.84
N ILE A 93 17.83 -9.56 7.38
CA ILE A 93 16.93 -10.59 7.88
C ILE A 93 17.74 -11.84 8.20
N GLU A 94 17.33 -12.55 9.24
CA GLU A 94 17.83 -13.88 9.57
C GLU A 94 16.72 -14.90 9.34
N ILE A 95 16.96 -15.89 8.48
CA ILE A 95 16.05 -17.02 8.33
C ILE A 95 16.45 -18.07 9.35
N THR A 96 15.58 -18.32 10.32
CA THR A 96 15.85 -19.23 11.44
C THR A 96 15.36 -20.65 11.19
N GLY A 97 14.57 -20.86 10.14
CA GLY A 97 14.10 -22.17 9.72
C GLY A 97 13.03 -22.10 8.65
N GLU A 98 12.73 -23.23 8.05
CA GLU A 98 11.58 -23.42 7.17
C GLU A 98 10.86 -24.71 7.50
N GLN A 99 9.58 -24.73 7.20
CA GLN A 99 8.69 -25.86 7.43
C GLN A 99 7.85 -26.08 6.19
N ILE A 100 7.89 -27.28 5.64
CA ILE A 100 7.18 -27.63 4.39
C ILE A 100 6.15 -28.73 4.72
N GLU A 101 4.91 -28.48 4.34
CA GLU A 101 3.80 -29.43 4.45
C GLU A 101 3.08 -29.54 3.10
N GLY A 102 3.41 -30.56 2.33
CA GLY A 102 2.85 -30.77 1.00
C GLY A 102 3.12 -29.57 0.08
N ASN A 103 2.06 -28.87 -0.30
CA ASN A 103 2.14 -27.69 -1.18
C ASN A 103 2.20 -26.35 -0.43
N THR A 104 2.37 -26.36 0.88
CA THR A 104 2.51 -25.14 1.69
C THR A 104 3.85 -25.13 2.41
N ALA A 105 4.36 -23.95 2.68
CA ALA A 105 5.56 -23.78 3.49
C ALA A 105 5.44 -22.54 4.38
N LYS A 106 6.19 -22.57 5.49
CA LYS A 106 6.43 -21.41 6.36
C LYS A 106 7.91 -21.19 6.49
N VAL A 107 8.34 -19.95 6.26
CA VAL A 107 9.73 -19.52 6.47
C VAL A 107 9.73 -18.56 7.65
N PHE A 108 10.50 -18.92 8.68
CA PHE A 108 10.62 -18.09 9.88
C PHE A 108 11.69 -17.03 9.68
N VAL A 109 11.23 -15.79 9.63
CA VAL A 109 12.09 -14.62 9.43
C VAL A 109 12.20 -13.87 10.75
N LYS A 110 13.43 -13.70 11.21
CA LYS A 110 13.78 -12.87 12.37
C LYS A 110 14.28 -11.52 11.85
N VAL A 111 13.66 -10.47 12.34
CA VAL A 111 14.03 -9.09 12.04
C VAL A 111 14.79 -8.53 13.23
N PRO A 112 16.04 -8.06 13.06
CA PRO A 112 16.80 -7.41 14.12
C PRO A 112 16.03 -6.20 14.70
N PRO A 113 16.25 -5.88 15.97
CA PRO A 113 15.68 -4.66 16.56
C PRO A 113 16.24 -3.42 15.86
N THR A 114 15.39 -2.41 15.73
CA THR A 114 15.74 -1.07 15.23
C THR A 114 15.47 -0.04 16.31
N GLU A 115 15.94 1.19 16.16
CA GLU A 115 15.66 2.27 17.10
C GLU A 115 14.15 2.50 17.27
N SER A 116 13.38 2.36 16.18
CA SER A 116 11.91 2.50 16.17
C SER A 116 11.16 1.25 16.65
N SER A 117 11.84 0.08 16.70
CA SER A 117 11.29 -1.18 17.16
C SER A 117 12.35 -1.97 17.93
N PRO A 118 12.49 -1.73 19.25
CA PRO A 118 13.57 -2.32 20.05
C PRO A 118 13.40 -3.82 20.32
N GLN A 119 12.33 -4.44 19.82
CA GLN A 119 12.08 -5.87 19.99
C GLN A 119 12.43 -6.66 18.74
N VAL A 120 13.03 -7.84 18.94
CA VAL A 120 13.20 -8.82 17.87
C VAL A 120 11.83 -9.30 17.42
N ILE A 121 11.51 -9.06 16.16
CA ILE A 121 10.25 -9.52 15.58
C ILE A 121 10.53 -10.83 14.81
N SER A 122 9.87 -11.91 15.21
CA SER A 122 9.84 -13.15 14.44
C SER A 122 8.49 -13.24 13.70
N LYS A 123 8.53 -13.22 12.37
CA LYS A 123 7.32 -13.35 11.53
C LYS A 123 7.50 -14.50 10.56
N PRO A 124 6.57 -15.46 10.53
CA PRO A 124 6.56 -16.45 9.46
C PRO A 124 6.08 -15.81 8.16
N ALA A 125 6.76 -16.14 7.06
CA ALA A 125 6.26 -15.91 5.71
C ALA A 125 5.58 -17.21 5.25
N ASP A 126 4.31 -17.10 4.85
CA ASP A 126 3.57 -18.22 4.26
C ASP A 126 3.89 -18.30 2.76
N LEU A 127 4.09 -19.52 2.27
CA LEU A 127 4.32 -19.78 0.85
C LEU A 127 3.43 -20.95 0.41
N ILE A 128 3.12 -20.94 -0.88
CA ILE A 128 2.46 -22.05 -1.58
C ILE A 128 3.31 -22.51 -2.76
N ASN A 129 3.24 -23.80 -3.06
CA ASN A 129 3.84 -24.37 -4.26
C ASN A 129 2.83 -24.31 -5.41
N SER A 130 3.08 -23.47 -6.39
CA SER A 130 2.24 -23.30 -7.56
C SER A 130 2.95 -23.84 -8.80
N GLY A 131 2.58 -25.05 -9.22
CA GLY A 131 3.19 -25.67 -10.41
C GLY A 131 4.69 -25.99 -10.26
N GLY A 132 5.15 -26.36 -9.07
CA GLY A 132 6.55 -26.68 -8.79
C GLY A 132 7.41 -25.48 -8.40
N VAL A 133 6.81 -24.28 -8.31
CA VAL A 133 7.50 -23.05 -7.92
C VAL A 133 6.91 -22.52 -6.59
N TRP A 134 7.77 -22.26 -5.62
CA TRP A 134 7.38 -21.61 -4.39
C TRP A 134 7.12 -20.12 -4.61
N ILE A 135 5.98 -19.63 -4.12
CA ILE A 135 5.60 -18.22 -4.15
C ILE A 135 5.07 -17.79 -2.79
N ILE A 136 5.39 -16.56 -2.38
CA ILE A 136 4.98 -15.99 -1.08
C ILE A 136 3.49 -15.65 -1.12
N GLY A 137 2.77 -16.07 -0.09
CA GLY A 137 1.36 -15.84 0.13
C GLY A 137 0.57 -17.12 0.35
N THR A 138 -0.73 -16.97 0.52
CA THR A 138 -1.68 -18.05 0.82
C THR A 138 -2.57 -18.38 -0.40
N GLU A 139 -3.20 -19.54 -0.39
CA GLU A 139 -4.18 -19.91 -1.44
C GLU A 139 -5.39 -18.97 -1.47
N ALA A 140 -5.82 -18.49 -0.31
CA ALA A 140 -6.94 -17.53 -0.21
C ALA A 140 -6.59 -16.19 -0.87
N GLU A 141 -5.38 -15.66 -0.62
CA GLU A 141 -4.88 -14.45 -1.27
C GLU A 141 -4.72 -14.67 -2.78
N GLN A 142 -4.16 -15.82 -3.19
CA GLN A 142 -4.03 -16.16 -4.61
C GLN A 142 -5.38 -16.16 -5.34
N ALA A 143 -6.42 -16.76 -4.70
CA ALA A 143 -7.77 -16.78 -5.28
C ALA A 143 -8.35 -15.38 -5.44
N LEU A 144 -8.16 -14.51 -4.44
CA LEU A 144 -8.58 -13.11 -4.49
C LEU A 144 -7.87 -12.35 -5.60
N VAL A 145 -6.54 -12.48 -5.69
CA VAL A 145 -5.74 -11.80 -6.72
C VAL A 145 -6.09 -12.30 -8.12
N LYS A 146 -6.30 -13.60 -8.30
CA LYS A 146 -6.76 -14.15 -9.59
C LYS A 146 -8.11 -13.57 -10.03
N LYS A 147 -9.01 -13.30 -9.09
CA LYS A 147 -10.33 -12.70 -9.34
C LYS A 147 -10.23 -11.22 -9.71
N THR A 148 -9.36 -10.46 -9.02
CA THR A 148 -9.21 -9.01 -9.16
C THR A 148 -8.21 -8.62 -10.27
N GLY A 149 -7.22 -9.47 -10.53
CA GLY A 149 -6.17 -9.22 -11.51
C GLY A 149 -5.42 -7.91 -11.24
N ARG A 150 -5.10 -7.17 -12.30
CA ARG A 150 -4.37 -5.89 -12.22
C ARG A 150 -5.05 -4.84 -11.33
N ARG A 151 -6.36 -4.97 -11.10
CA ARG A 151 -7.12 -4.02 -10.26
C ARG A 151 -6.77 -4.14 -8.78
N TYR A 152 -6.17 -5.24 -8.34
CA TYR A 152 -5.91 -5.50 -6.93
C TYR A 152 -5.18 -4.34 -6.22
N PHE A 153 -4.04 -3.93 -6.74
CA PHE A 153 -3.28 -2.81 -6.16
C PHE A 153 -3.89 -1.45 -6.48
N LEU A 154 -4.42 -1.28 -7.68
CA LEU A 154 -5.05 -0.01 -8.07
C LEU A 154 -6.28 0.30 -7.24
N ASP A 155 -7.15 -0.68 -6.97
CA ASP A 155 -8.31 -0.48 -6.11
C ASP A 155 -7.88 -0.20 -4.66
N ALA A 156 -6.82 -0.86 -4.17
CA ALA A 156 -6.28 -0.57 -2.83
C ALA A 156 -5.75 0.88 -2.71
N VAL A 157 -5.07 1.40 -3.73
CA VAL A 157 -4.62 2.81 -3.76
C VAL A 157 -5.81 3.77 -3.82
N ILE A 158 -6.81 3.46 -4.65
CA ILE A 158 -8.03 4.27 -4.75
C ILE A 158 -8.70 4.36 -3.39
N ASP A 159 -8.92 3.23 -2.71
CA ASP A 159 -9.56 3.17 -1.41
C ASP A 159 -8.74 3.92 -0.35
N LEU A 160 -7.42 3.78 -0.39
CA LEU A 160 -6.51 4.50 0.49
C LEU A 160 -6.66 6.02 0.32
N ASN A 161 -6.50 6.51 -0.90
CA ASN A 161 -6.54 7.94 -1.20
C ASN A 161 -7.91 8.53 -0.88
N GLN A 162 -9.01 7.81 -1.20
CA GLN A 162 -10.38 8.23 -0.89
C GLN A 162 -10.60 8.37 0.62
N ASN A 163 -10.18 7.36 1.39
CA ASN A 163 -10.35 7.38 2.84
C ASN A 163 -9.50 8.48 3.49
N SER A 164 -8.26 8.65 3.04
CA SER A 164 -7.36 9.69 3.54
C SER A 164 -7.90 11.10 3.24
N MET A 165 -8.41 11.33 2.03
CA MET A 165 -9.00 12.62 1.65
C MET A 165 -10.29 12.90 2.43
N GLU A 166 -11.16 11.91 2.61
CA GLU A 166 -12.36 12.07 3.43
C GLU A 166 -12.04 12.41 4.88
N GLU A 167 -11.04 11.73 5.46
CA GLU A 167 -10.58 12.01 6.83
C GLU A 167 -9.96 13.40 6.94
N PHE A 168 -9.12 13.78 5.97
CA PHE A 168 -8.57 15.13 5.91
C PHE A 168 -9.66 16.20 5.90
N LEU A 169 -10.67 16.05 5.03
CA LEU A 169 -11.78 17.00 4.95
C LEU A 169 -12.56 17.08 6.28
N LYS A 170 -12.80 15.96 6.95
CA LYS A 170 -13.44 15.96 8.29
C LYS A 170 -12.61 16.70 9.33
N ASN A 171 -11.29 16.59 9.27
CA ASN A 171 -10.38 17.26 10.20
C ASN A 171 -10.24 18.75 9.90
N LEU A 172 -10.42 19.18 8.64
CA LEU A 172 -10.26 20.57 8.20
C LEU A 172 -11.11 21.55 9.03
N VAL A 173 -12.35 21.17 9.38
CA VAL A 173 -13.22 22.00 10.21
C VAL A 173 -12.59 22.30 11.59
N GLY A 174 -11.94 21.30 12.16
CA GLY A 174 -11.23 21.49 13.44
C GLY A 174 -10.02 22.43 13.30
N LEU A 175 -9.26 22.31 12.20
CA LEU A 175 -8.13 23.21 11.91
C LEU A 175 -8.61 24.64 11.70
N GLU A 176 -9.69 24.83 10.95
CA GLU A 176 -10.34 26.12 10.73
C GLU A 176 -10.88 26.74 12.02
N ALA A 177 -11.48 25.93 12.90
CA ALA A 177 -11.95 26.40 14.20
C ALA A 177 -10.78 26.88 15.07
N ILE A 178 -9.66 26.15 15.09
CA ILE A 178 -8.45 26.56 15.82
C ILE A 178 -7.89 27.87 15.25
N PHE A 179 -7.82 28.00 13.91
CA PHE A 179 -7.40 29.24 13.26
C PHE A 179 -8.26 30.43 13.67
N GLY A 180 -9.58 30.24 13.68
CA GLY A 180 -10.57 31.26 14.03
C GLY A 180 -10.42 31.80 15.46
N LEU A 181 -9.90 31.00 16.43
CA LEU A 181 -9.70 31.46 17.81
C LEU A 181 -8.78 32.69 17.92
N SER A 182 -7.81 32.81 17.00
CA SER A 182 -6.86 33.94 16.97
C SER A 182 -7.13 34.93 15.85
N HIS A 183 -8.23 34.79 15.08
CA HIS A 183 -8.56 35.60 13.90
C HIS A 183 -10.03 36.06 13.91
N ASP A 184 -10.58 36.42 15.08
CA ASP A 184 -11.95 36.93 15.25
C ASP A 184 -13.04 36.06 14.62
N GLY A 185 -12.84 34.75 14.69
CA GLY A 185 -13.74 33.76 14.11
C GLY A 185 -13.73 33.73 12.58
N ALA A 186 -12.69 34.26 11.94
CA ALA A 186 -12.46 34.12 10.51
C ALA A 186 -11.85 32.77 10.17
N PHE A 187 -12.23 32.21 9.02
CA PHE A 187 -11.60 31.05 8.43
C PHE A 187 -10.35 31.43 7.62
N GLY A 188 -9.36 30.53 7.53
CA GLY A 188 -8.11 30.72 6.83
C GLY A 188 -8.08 30.06 5.47
N ASP A 189 -7.46 30.70 4.48
CA ASP A 189 -7.10 30.00 3.24
C ASP A 189 -5.95 29.02 3.51
N LEU A 190 -5.65 28.19 2.51
CA LEU A 190 -4.62 27.17 2.62
C LEU A 190 -3.27 27.75 3.10
N LYS A 191 -2.87 28.89 2.54
CA LYS A 191 -1.62 29.57 2.89
C LYS A 191 -1.62 30.06 4.35
N ALA A 192 -2.76 30.55 4.82
CA ALA A 192 -2.92 31.00 6.21
C ALA A 192 -2.85 29.83 7.21
N LEU A 193 -3.49 28.70 6.88
CA LEU A 193 -3.44 27.50 7.73
C LEU A 193 -2.03 26.90 7.81
N VAL A 194 -1.31 26.85 6.68
CA VAL A 194 0.09 26.41 6.64
C VAL A 194 0.99 27.41 7.41
N GLY A 195 0.80 28.71 7.19
CA GLY A 195 1.56 29.75 7.88
C GLY A 195 1.33 29.77 9.40
N ALA A 196 0.17 29.36 9.86
CA ALA A 196 -0.15 29.16 11.28
C ALA A 196 0.36 27.83 11.85
N GLY A 197 1.01 26.97 11.04
CA GLY A 197 1.52 25.66 11.45
C GLY A 197 0.42 24.64 11.77
N LEU A 198 -0.81 24.87 11.30
CA LEU A 198 -1.94 23.98 11.53
C LEU A 198 -1.96 22.80 10.56
N MET A 199 -1.29 22.94 9.42
CA MET A 199 -1.12 21.87 8.42
C MET A 199 0.20 22.07 7.67
N SER A 200 0.69 21.01 7.04
CA SER A 200 1.86 21.08 6.17
C SER A 200 1.46 21.11 4.68
N ASP A 201 2.33 21.62 3.82
CA ASP A 201 2.08 21.78 2.38
C ASP A 201 1.83 20.45 1.66
N ASP A 202 2.46 19.37 2.13
CA ASP A 202 2.37 18.03 1.53
C ASP A 202 1.00 17.37 1.71
N VAL A 203 0.20 17.81 2.70
CA VAL A 203 -1.15 17.28 2.96
C VAL A 203 -2.10 17.54 1.78
N VAL A 204 -1.81 18.53 0.97
CA VAL A 204 -2.63 18.90 -0.21
C VAL A 204 -1.88 18.73 -1.52
N ASP A 205 -0.65 18.20 -1.50
CA ASP A 205 0.09 17.89 -2.73
C ASP A 205 -0.62 16.76 -3.51
N PRO A 206 -1.04 17.01 -4.76
CA PRO A 206 -1.72 16.01 -5.57
C PRO A 206 -0.92 14.72 -5.79
N LYS A 207 0.42 14.80 -5.76
CA LYS A 207 1.29 13.62 -5.89
C LYS A 207 1.23 12.72 -4.67
N SER A 208 1.10 13.30 -3.48
CA SER A 208 1.04 12.56 -2.22
C SER A 208 -0.36 12.05 -1.91
N THR A 209 -1.39 12.86 -2.22
CA THR A 209 -2.78 12.55 -1.87
C THR A 209 -3.54 11.81 -2.97
N GLY A 210 -3.10 11.92 -4.22
CA GLY A 210 -3.84 11.45 -5.40
C GLY A 210 -5.06 12.31 -5.75
N TYR A 211 -5.21 13.49 -5.10
CA TYR A 211 -6.34 14.39 -5.25
C TYR A 211 -5.90 15.84 -5.52
N ASN A 212 -6.64 16.54 -6.38
CA ASN A 212 -6.60 17.99 -6.45
C ASN A 212 -7.50 18.54 -5.36
N PHE A 213 -6.95 19.23 -4.39
CA PHE A 213 -7.68 19.83 -3.29
C PHE A 213 -7.90 21.31 -3.53
N HIS A 214 -9.09 21.81 -3.21
CA HIS A 214 -9.50 23.20 -3.35
C HIS A 214 -10.11 23.71 -2.06
N LEU A 215 -9.66 24.88 -1.61
CA LEU A 215 -10.24 25.61 -0.47
C LEU A 215 -10.51 27.05 -0.90
N THR A 216 -11.77 27.45 -0.84
CA THR A 216 -12.24 28.77 -1.26
C THR A 216 -12.96 29.46 -0.12
N MET A 217 -12.49 30.64 0.25
CA MET A 217 -13.09 31.50 1.27
C MET A 217 -14.14 32.43 0.68
N ALA A 218 -15.21 32.71 1.44
CA ALA A 218 -16.05 33.85 1.18
C ALA A 218 -15.26 35.15 1.39
N LYS A 219 -15.72 36.27 0.78
CA LYS A 219 -15.03 37.57 0.86
C LYS A 219 -14.87 38.11 2.30
N ASP A 220 -15.79 37.76 3.16
CA ASP A 220 -15.78 38.14 4.58
C ASP A 220 -15.06 37.14 5.49
N SER A 221 -14.50 36.06 4.90
CA SER A 221 -13.87 34.96 5.60
C SER A 221 -14.77 34.29 6.69
N LYS A 222 -16.09 34.41 6.60
CA LYS A 222 -17.02 33.82 7.55
C LYS A 222 -17.63 32.50 7.07
N SER A 223 -17.28 32.09 5.87
CA SER A 223 -17.62 30.76 5.33
C SER A 223 -16.58 30.31 4.34
N PHE A 224 -16.48 29.00 4.14
CA PHE A 224 -15.63 28.39 3.14
C PHE A 224 -16.31 27.22 2.43
N VAL A 225 -15.76 26.85 1.30
CA VAL A 225 -16.07 25.64 0.56
C VAL A 225 -14.75 24.90 0.31
N ALA A 226 -14.73 23.62 0.64
CA ALA A 226 -13.62 22.73 0.30
C ALA A 226 -14.12 21.65 -0.66
N GLY A 227 -13.28 21.30 -1.62
CA GLY A 227 -13.56 20.23 -2.59
C GLY A 227 -12.30 19.45 -2.92
N ALA A 228 -12.48 18.23 -3.38
CA ALA A 228 -11.38 17.44 -3.91
C ALA A 228 -11.88 16.49 -4.99
N GLU A 229 -11.16 16.40 -6.10
CA GLU A 229 -11.39 15.42 -7.15
C GLU A 229 -10.11 14.62 -7.43
N PRO A 230 -10.19 13.36 -7.87
CA PRO A 230 -9.00 12.56 -8.14
C PRO A 230 -8.18 13.16 -9.27
N VAL A 231 -6.86 13.17 -9.11
CA VAL A 231 -5.92 13.61 -10.17
C VAL A 231 -6.11 12.80 -11.44
N ARG A 232 -6.33 11.47 -11.28
CA ARG A 232 -6.59 10.55 -12.38
C ARG A 232 -7.74 9.63 -11.99
N TYR A 233 -8.91 9.85 -12.61
CA TYR A 233 -10.09 9.03 -12.38
C TYR A 233 -9.83 7.55 -12.60
N ALA A 234 -10.33 6.70 -11.68
CA ALA A 234 -10.15 5.25 -11.65
C ALA A 234 -8.68 4.76 -11.49
N HIS A 235 -7.74 5.66 -11.20
CA HIS A 235 -6.36 5.37 -10.85
C HIS A 235 -5.99 5.88 -9.45
N THR A 236 -6.20 7.16 -9.18
CA THR A 236 -5.91 7.75 -7.87
C THR A 236 -7.14 7.89 -6.99
N GLY A 237 -8.34 7.84 -7.59
CA GLY A 237 -9.62 7.92 -6.91
C GLY A 237 -10.78 7.74 -7.89
N LYS A 238 -11.98 7.53 -7.36
CA LYS A 238 -13.25 7.53 -8.10
C LYS A 238 -14.19 8.59 -7.56
N LEU A 239 -14.18 8.78 -6.24
CA LEU A 239 -15.06 9.72 -5.57
C LEU A 239 -14.50 11.13 -5.64
N SER A 240 -15.35 12.10 -5.95
CA SER A 240 -15.09 13.50 -5.72
C SER A 240 -15.82 13.94 -4.44
N PHE A 241 -15.24 14.91 -3.75
CA PHE A 241 -15.70 15.38 -2.45
C PHE A 241 -16.07 16.86 -2.49
N TRP A 242 -17.02 17.24 -1.65
CA TRP A 242 -17.39 18.62 -1.40
C TRP A 242 -17.86 18.79 0.06
N MET A 243 -17.45 19.88 0.70
CA MET A 243 -17.97 20.29 2.01
C MET A 243 -17.96 21.82 2.13
N ASP A 244 -18.69 22.32 3.12
CA ASP A 244 -18.63 23.70 3.58
C ASP A 244 -18.29 23.77 5.07
N GLN A 245 -18.37 24.96 5.66
CA GLN A 245 -18.07 25.22 7.06
C GLN A 245 -18.96 24.43 8.05
N THR A 246 -20.02 23.77 7.60
CA THR A 246 -20.84 22.89 8.46
C THR A 246 -20.16 21.57 8.76
N GLY A 247 -19.07 21.23 8.04
CA GLY A 247 -18.31 20.01 8.22
C GLY A 247 -18.92 18.76 7.64
N LYS A 248 -20.05 18.88 6.93
CA LYS A 248 -20.66 17.74 6.26
C LYS A 248 -19.94 17.44 4.95
N VAL A 249 -19.21 16.34 4.92
CA VAL A 249 -18.57 15.85 3.70
C VAL A 249 -19.59 15.16 2.81
N ASN A 250 -19.75 15.65 1.60
CA ASN A 250 -20.53 15.02 0.53
C ASN A 250 -19.56 14.36 -0.45
N LYS A 251 -19.90 13.18 -0.96
CA LYS A 251 -19.07 12.42 -1.89
C LYS A 251 -19.92 11.74 -2.96
N LEU A 252 -19.41 11.72 -4.18
CA LEU A 252 -20.08 11.12 -5.34
C LEU A 252 -19.02 10.64 -6.34
N ASP A 253 -19.25 9.50 -6.98
CA ASP A 253 -18.56 9.15 -8.21
C ASP A 253 -19.07 10.03 -9.34
N ASN A 254 -18.32 11.09 -9.63
CA ASN A 254 -18.64 12.11 -10.64
C ASN A 254 -17.73 12.02 -11.88
N GLY A 255 -17.18 10.83 -12.13
CA GLY A 255 -16.26 10.61 -13.25
C GLY A 255 -14.99 11.45 -13.18
N GLY A 256 -14.49 11.73 -11.97
CA GLY A 256 -13.28 12.53 -11.73
C GLY A 256 -13.48 14.05 -11.85
N LYS A 257 -14.71 14.53 -12.00
CA LYS A 257 -14.99 15.97 -12.07
C LYS A 257 -15.24 16.55 -10.67
N PRO A 258 -14.88 17.82 -10.42
CA PRO A 258 -15.20 18.49 -9.15
C PRO A 258 -16.68 18.42 -8.80
N LEU A 259 -16.99 18.32 -7.52
CA LEU A 259 -18.32 18.59 -6.99
C LEU A 259 -18.41 20.08 -6.65
N THR A 260 -19.45 20.76 -7.18
CA THR A 260 -19.67 22.21 -6.97
C THR A 260 -20.75 22.53 -5.96
N ALA A 261 -21.51 21.53 -5.51
CA ALA A 261 -22.57 21.64 -4.51
C ALA A 261 -22.78 20.28 -3.84
N ALA A 262 -23.59 20.25 -2.77
CA ALA A 262 -24.04 18.99 -2.20
C ALA A 262 -24.65 18.10 -3.28
N ALA A 263 -24.22 16.83 -3.34
CA ALA A 263 -24.79 15.88 -4.29
C ALA A 263 -26.33 15.87 -4.16
N PRO A 264 -27.08 15.81 -5.29
CA PRO A 264 -28.52 15.73 -5.22
C PRO A 264 -28.92 14.53 -4.36
N LYS A 265 -29.88 14.75 -3.47
CA LYS A 265 -30.49 13.66 -2.69
C LYS A 265 -31.28 12.80 -3.68
N ASN A 266 -30.83 11.57 -3.90
CA ASN A 266 -31.66 10.55 -4.56
C ASN A 266 -32.77 10.10 -3.62
#